data_1d29a4b6816e878ff0c755249e8804db
#
_entry.id   1d29a4b6816e878ff0c755249e8804db
#
_cell.length_a   1.000
_cell.length_b   1.000
_cell.length_c   1.000
_cell.angle_alpha   90.00
_cell.angle_beta   90.00
_cell.angle_gamma   90.00
#
_symmetry.space_group_name_H-M   'P 1'
#
loop_
_entity.id
_entity.type
_entity.pdbx_description
1 polymer ?
#
loop_
_entity_poly.entity_id
_entity_poly.type
_entity_poly.pdbx_seq_one_letter_code
_entity_poly.pdbx_strand_id
1 'polypeptide(L)'
;QKEINAAYRKFIIAFTLLLLVALSSFFLYLKASEKEYVILKEQYDEVENLMNARTDINRQFAQINQYFKDIGQGNADMSAIARKRVLQNEIAKGSGHITRVIDGLKADSGRASLKLYRRLNKDVILVSRLQDSLFSTKNVIESKRMQLQSCISMNNQINKVVNQG
;
A
#
# COMPACT_ATOMS: atom_id res chain seq x y z
N GLN A 1 -43.98 -72.45 0.06
CA GLN A 1 -43.31 -71.76 -1.04
C GLN A 1 -43.76 -70.29 -1.21
N LYS A 2 -45.06 -69.93 -1.02
CA LYS A 2 -45.53 -68.51 -1.14
C LYS A 2 -45.00 -67.58 -0.05
N GLU A 3 -44.82 -68.03 1.19
CA GLU A 3 -44.31 -67.24 2.30
C GLU A 3 -42.83 -66.92 2.17
N ILE A 4 -42.03 -67.87 1.68
CA ILE A 4 -40.59 -67.71 1.45
C ILE A 4 -40.38 -66.66 0.34
N ASN A 5 -41.16 -66.70 -0.72
CA ASN A 5 -41.05 -65.70 -1.78
C ASN A 5 -41.46 -64.29 -1.30
N ALA A 6 -42.42 -64.18 -0.37
CA ALA A 6 -42.82 -62.89 0.20
C ALA A 6 -41.72 -62.31 1.13
N ALA A 7 -41.11 -63.14 1.96
CA ALA A 7 -40.00 -62.73 2.81
C ALA A 7 -38.76 -62.31 1.98
N TYR A 8 -38.45 -63.06 0.92
CA TYR A 8 -37.35 -62.70 0.00
C TYR A 8 -37.57 -61.38 -0.73
N ARG A 9 -38.81 -61.11 -1.19
CA ARG A 9 -39.14 -59.80 -1.77
C ARG A 9 -39.00 -58.66 -0.78
N LYS A 10 -39.44 -58.79 0.46
CA LYS A 10 -39.27 -57.78 1.51
C LYS A 10 -37.77 -57.51 1.79
N PHE A 11 -37.00 -58.56 1.84
CA PHE A 11 -35.52 -58.44 2.03
C PHE A 11 -34.88 -57.66 0.88
N ILE A 12 -35.18 -58.01 -0.37
CA ILE A 12 -34.62 -57.31 -1.54
C ILE A 12 -34.99 -55.84 -1.52
N ILE A 13 -36.26 -55.51 -1.23
CA ILE A 13 -36.71 -54.12 -1.17
C ILE A 13 -35.97 -53.36 -0.08
N ALA A 14 -35.87 -53.91 1.13
CA ALA A 14 -35.15 -53.28 2.22
C ALA A 14 -33.62 -53.11 1.92
N PHE A 15 -33.01 -54.11 1.30
CA PHE A 15 -31.60 -54.04 0.90
C PHE A 15 -31.37 -52.99 -0.18
N THR A 16 -32.21 -52.91 -1.19
CA THR A 16 -32.14 -51.87 -2.26
C THR A 16 -32.34 -50.51 -1.72
N LEU A 17 -33.24 -50.31 -0.77
CA LEU A 17 -33.50 -49.00 -0.14
C LEU A 17 -32.29 -48.57 0.71
N LEU A 18 -31.68 -49.47 1.46
CA LEU A 18 -30.47 -49.23 2.23
C LEU A 18 -29.27 -48.86 1.32
N LEU A 19 -29.15 -49.53 0.20
CA LEU A 19 -28.10 -49.28 -0.80
C LEU A 19 -28.29 -47.88 -1.45
N LEU A 20 -29.52 -47.50 -1.75
CA LEU A 20 -29.84 -46.16 -2.26
C LEU A 20 -29.54 -45.06 -1.25
N VAL A 21 -29.83 -45.25 0.05
CA VAL A 21 -29.46 -44.31 1.10
C VAL A 21 -27.95 -44.19 1.23
N ALA A 22 -27.21 -45.27 1.19
CA ALA A 22 -25.75 -45.27 1.25
C ALA A 22 -25.13 -44.53 0.05
N LEU A 23 -25.62 -44.78 -1.16
CA LEU A 23 -25.14 -44.11 -2.36
C LEU A 23 -25.46 -42.59 -2.34
N SER A 24 -26.67 -42.21 -1.89
CA SER A 24 -27.04 -40.81 -1.79
C SER A 24 -26.21 -40.08 -0.73
N SER A 25 -25.92 -40.69 0.40
CA SER A 25 -25.07 -40.11 1.44
C SER A 25 -23.62 -39.93 0.94
N PHE A 26 -23.07 -40.91 0.23
CA PHE A 26 -21.76 -40.81 -0.39
C PHE A 26 -21.67 -39.68 -1.43
N PHE A 27 -22.71 -39.57 -2.26
CA PHE A 27 -22.78 -38.46 -3.25
C PHE A 27 -22.84 -37.08 -2.58
N LEU A 28 -23.63 -36.93 -1.51
CA LEU A 28 -23.69 -35.69 -0.74
C LEU A 28 -22.36 -35.35 -0.09
N TYR A 29 -21.66 -36.37 0.44
CA TYR A 29 -20.34 -36.19 1.03
C TYR A 29 -19.32 -35.68 0.01
N LEU A 30 -19.27 -36.26 -1.18
CA LEU A 30 -18.38 -35.79 -2.25
C LEU A 30 -18.68 -34.37 -2.66
N LYS A 31 -19.96 -34.02 -2.80
CA LYS A 31 -20.37 -32.66 -3.18
C LYS A 31 -20.12 -31.62 -2.10
N ALA A 32 -20.22 -31.99 -0.83
CA ALA A 32 -19.86 -31.11 0.29
C ALA A 32 -18.35 -30.86 0.33
N SER A 33 -17.55 -31.91 0.17
CA SER A 33 -16.09 -31.81 0.14
C SER A 33 -15.56 -30.94 -0.99
N GLU A 34 -16.18 -31.02 -2.17
CA GLU A 34 -15.83 -30.15 -3.31
C GLU A 34 -16.10 -28.67 -3.02
N LYS A 35 -17.24 -28.37 -2.40
CA LYS A 35 -17.57 -26.99 -1.99
C LYS A 35 -16.64 -26.45 -0.92
N GLU A 36 -16.31 -27.25 0.08
CA GLU A 36 -15.35 -26.86 1.13
C GLU A 36 -13.97 -26.54 0.54
N TYR A 37 -13.52 -27.37 -0.40
CA TYR A 37 -12.25 -27.13 -1.09
C TYR A 37 -12.23 -25.82 -1.87
N VAL A 38 -13.32 -25.49 -2.59
CA VAL A 38 -13.43 -24.24 -3.35
C VAL A 38 -13.40 -23.03 -2.40
N ILE A 39 -14.15 -23.09 -1.30
CA ILE A 39 -14.17 -21.99 -0.29
C ILE A 39 -12.80 -21.82 0.35
N LEU A 40 -12.15 -22.93 0.72
CA LEU A 40 -10.82 -22.90 1.34
C LEU A 40 -9.77 -22.33 0.38
N LYS A 41 -9.83 -22.70 -0.89
CA LYS A 41 -8.96 -22.17 -1.92
C LYS A 41 -9.17 -20.67 -2.13
N GLU A 42 -10.41 -20.21 -2.19
CA GLU A 42 -10.74 -18.78 -2.33
C GLU A 42 -10.21 -17.96 -1.13
N GLN A 43 -10.35 -18.49 0.09
CA GLN A 43 -9.79 -17.85 1.29
C GLN A 43 -8.25 -17.84 1.27
N TYR A 44 -7.63 -18.90 0.80
CA TYR A 44 -6.18 -18.97 0.68
C TYR A 44 -5.66 -17.93 -0.33
N ASP A 45 -6.25 -17.86 -1.51
CA ASP A 45 -5.90 -16.90 -2.56
C ASP A 45 -6.09 -15.46 -2.07
N GLU A 46 -7.14 -15.20 -1.27
CA GLU A 46 -7.37 -13.88 -0.66
C GLU A 46 -6.28 -13.50 0.35
N VAL A 47 -5.88 -14.43 1.22
CA VAL A 47 -4.80 -14.22 2.20
C VAL A 47 -3.46 -14.01 1.50
N GLU A 48 -3.16 -14.79 0.46
CA GLU A 48 -1.94 -14.64 -0.33
C GLU A 48 -1.88 -13.27 -1.01
N ASN A 49 -2.97 -12.82 -1.62
CA ASN A 49 -3.07 -11.50 -2.23
C ASN A 49 -2.86 -10.37 -1.20
N LEU A 50 -3.40 -10.53 0.00
CA LEU A 50 -3.20 -9.59 1.11
C LEU A 50 -1.73 -9.54 1.56
N MET A 51 -1.08 -10.69 1.69
CA MET A 51 0.34 -10.76 2.05
C MET A 51 1.24 -10.12 1.00
N ASN A 52 0.98 -10.39 -0.27
CA ASN A 52 1.71 -9.81 -1.38
C ASN A 52 1.54 -8.29 -1.43
N ALA A 53 0.32 -7.81 -1.31
CA ALA A 53 0.02 -6.38 -1.24
C ALA A 53 0.70 -5.70 -0.03
N ARG A 54 0.68 -6.32 1.14
CA ARG A 54 1.38 -5.83 2.33
C ARG A 54 2.88 -5.72 2.12
N THR A 55 3.48 -6.71 1.51
CA THR A 55 4.92 -6.73 1.21
C THR A 55 5.28 -5.61 0.23
N ASP A 56 4.47 -5.42 -0.82
CA ASP A 56 4.67 -4.35 -1.79
C ASP A 56 4.51 -2.96 -1.16
N ILE A 57 3.47 -2.73 -0.37
CA ILE A 57 3.26 -1.47 0.36
C ILE A 57 4.43 -1.17 1.29
N ASN A 58 4.91 -2.15 2.06
CA ASN A 58 6.04 -1.96 2.97
C ASN A 58 7.33 -1.61 2.21
N ARG A 59 7.56 -2.23 1.05
CA ARG A 59 8.69 -1.91 0.18
C ARG A 59 8.60 -0.47 -0.34
N GLN A 60 7.42 -0.02 -0.77
CA GLN A 60 7.20 1.35 -1.20
C GLN A 60 7.43 2.36 -0.08
N PHE A 61 6.96 2.10 1.13
CA PHE A 61 7.26 2.95 2.29
C PHE A 61 8.75 3.01 2.62
N ALA A 62 9.46 1.89 2.52
CA ALA A 62 10.91 1.88 2.73
C ALA A 62 11.65 2.75 1.69
N GLN A 63 11.27 2.67 0.42
CA GLN A 63 11.81 3.53 -0.65
C GLN A 63 11.49 5.01 -0.41
N ILE A 64 10.25 5.35 -0.09
CA ILE A 64 9.83 6.71 0.24
C ILE A 64 10.65 7.26 1.42
N ASN A 65 10.85 6.46 2.47
CA ASN A 65 11.66 6.87 3.62
C ASN A 65 13.12 7.14 3.22
N GLN A 66 13.68 6.34 2.31
CA GLN A 66 15.01 6.59 1.76
C GLN A 66 15.05 7.92 0.97
N TYR A 67 14.06 8.19 0.13
CA TYR A 67 13.98 9.46 -0.60
C TYR A 67 13.87 10.67 0.33
N PHE A 68 13.13 10.57 1.44
CA PHE A 68 13.09 11.64 2.45
C PHE A 68 14.46 11.88 3.10
N LYS A 69 15.22 10.83 3.40
CA LYS A 69 16.58 10.95 3.92
C LYS A 69 17.53 11.62 2.91
N ASP A 70 17.45 11.21 1.65
CA ASP A 70 18.28 11.75 0.58
C ASP A 70 17.99 13.24 0.31
N ILE A 71 16.71 13.66 0.43
CA ILE A 71 16.34 15.07 0.37
C ILE A 71 16.91 15.86 1.56
N GLY A 72 16.86 15.27 2.76
CA GLY A 72 17.35 15.93 3.99
C GLY A 72 18.87 16.12 4.03
N GLN A 73 19.63 15.28 3.35
CA GLN A 73 21.11 15.31 3.36
C GLN A 73 21.70 16.19 2.24
N GLY A 74 20.90 16.68 1.30
CA GLY A 74 21.38 17.48 0.17
C GLY A 74 21.82 18.90 0.57
N ASN A 75 23.04 19.30 0.19
CA ASN A 75 23.50 20.67 0.26
C ASN A 75 22.71 21.57 -0.73
N ALA A 76 22.61 22.87 -0.45
CA ALA A 76 21.77 23.82 -1.21
C ALA A 76 22.37 24.22 -2.58
N ASP A 77 22.89 23.28 -3.35
CA ASP A 77 23.49 23.51 -4.65
C ASP A 77 22.44 23.42 -5.77
N MET A 78 22.67 24.03 -6.93
CA MET A 78 21.71 24.00 -8.06
C MET A 78 21.38 22.57 -8.54
N SER A 79 22.35 21.66 -8.48
CA SER A 79 22.16 20.24 -8.72
C SER A 79 21.24 19.60 -7.68
N ALA A 80 21.25 20.06 -6.45
CA ALA A 80 20.38 19.57 -5.37
C ALA A 80 18.92 19.93 -5.57
N ILE A 81 18.62 21.07 -6.21
CA ILE A 81 17.24 21.49 -6.53
C ILE A 81 16.62 20.53 -7.56
N ALA A 82 17.35 20.23 -8.62
CA ALA A 82 16.90 19.29 -9.66
C ALA A 82 16.70 17.89 -9.08
N ARG A 83 17.68 17.40 -8.32
CA ARG A 83 17.62 16.10 -7.63
C ARG A 83 16.43 16.02 -6.68
N LYS A 84 16.17 17.07 -5.89
CA LYS A 84 15.04 17.14 -4.98
C LYS A 84 13.71 16.99 -5.73
N ARG A 85 13.51 17.67 -6.86
CA ARG A 85 12.29 17.54 -7.67
C ARG A 85 12.07 16.11 -8.17
N VAL A 86 13.15 15.43 -8.58
CA VAL A 86 13.09 14.03 -8.99
C VAL A 86 12.64 13.16 -7.82
N LEU A 87 13.27 13.29 -6.65
CA LEU A 87 12.92 12.51 -5.46
C LEU A 87 11.48 12.76 -5.00
N GLN A 88 11.00 14.00 -5.06
CA GLN A 88 9.61 14.33 -4.73
C GLN A 88 8.62 13.69 -5.70
N ASN A 89 8.94 13.66 -6.99
CA ASN A 89 8.13 12.96 -7.98
C ASN A 89 8.08 11.45 -7.72
N GLU A 90 9.20 10.85 -7.31
CA GLU A 90 9.25 9.43 -6.93
C GLU A 90 8.44 9.15 -5.65
N ILE A 91 8.46 10.05 -4.66
CA ILE A 91 7.59 9.96 -3.47
C ILE A 91 6.11 10.03 -3.88
N ALA A 92 5.74 10.95 -4.76
CA ALA A 92 4.36 11.07 -5.25
C ALA A 92 3.91 9.82 -6.02
N LYS A 93 4.77 9.27 -6.88
CA LYS A 93 4.50 8.00 -7.59
C LYS A 93 4.33 6.82 -6.62
N GLY A 94 5.23 6.67 -5.65
CA GLY A 94 5.16 5.62 -4.63
C GLY A 94 3.88 5.72 -3.79
N SER A 95 3.52 6.94 -3.35
CA SER A 95 2.28 7.20 -2.63
C SER A 95 1.03 6.88 -3.47
N GLY A 96 1.03 7.24 -4.76
CA GLY A 96 -0.03 6.90 -5.70
C GLY A 96 -0.13 5.39 -5.96
N HIS A 97 1.00 4.68 -5.98
CA HIS A 97 1.03 3.22 -6.09
C HIS A 97 0.41 2.56 -4.85
N ILE A 98 0.80 2.99 -3.65
CA ILE A 98 0.23 2.51 -2.38
C ILE A 98 -1.30 2.69 -2.36
N THR A 99 -1.80 3.85 -2.78
CA THR A 99 -3.25 4.11 -2.87
C THR A 99 -3.93 3.11 -3.78
N ARG A 100 -3.40 2.87 -4.99
CA ARG A 100 -3.98 1.91 -5.95
C ARG A 100 -3.99 0.49 -5.42
N VAL A 101 -2.91 0.05 -4.77
CA VAL A 101 -2.84 -1.29 -4.15
C VAL A 101 -3.89 -1.43 -3.05
N ILE A 102 -4.02 -0.44 -2.16
CA ILE A 102 -5.00 -0.45 -1.07
C ILE A 102 -6.44 -0.46 -1.62
N ASP A 103 -6.73 0.32 -2.66
CA ASP A 103 -8.07 0.44 -3.22
C ASP A 103 -8.44 -0.78 -4.09
N GLY A 104 -7.45 -1.52 -4.61
CA GLY A 104 -7.64 -2.78 -5.32
C GLY A 104 -7.94 -3.98 -4.43
N LEU A 105 -7.67 -3.89 -3.11
CA LEU A 105 -7.96 -4.96 -2.17
C LEU A 105 -9.43 -4.98 -1.78
N LYS A 106 -10.08 -6.14 -1.90
CA LYS A 106 -11.46 -6.34 -1.46
C LYS A 106 -11.57 -6.08 0.06
N ALA A 107 -12.58 -5.31 0.45
CA ALA A 107 -12.64 -4.60 1.73
C ALA A 107 -12.81 -5.44 3.01
N ASP A 108 -13.00 -6.75 2.96
CA ASP A 108 -13.40 -7.52 4.14
C ASP A 108 -12.24 -8.09 4.97
N SER A 109 -11.16 -8.50 4.35
CA SER A 109 -10.01 -9.05 5.06
C SER A 109 -8.99 -7.95 5.38
N GLY A 110 -8.71 -7.74 6.66
CA GLY A 110 -7.63 -6.85 7.10
C GLY A 110 -7.98 -5.36 7.18
N ARG A 111 -9.23 -4.97 7.37
CA ARG A 111 -9.72 -3.57 7.47
C ARG A 111 -8.87 -2.67 8.37
N ALA A 112 -8.41 -3.19 9.51
CA ALA A 112 -7.59 -2.40 10.45
C ALA A 112 -6.21 -2.06 9.87
N SER A 113 -5.54 -3.03 9.25
CA SER A 113 -4.23 -2.84 8.61
C SER A 113 -4.32 -1.89 7.42
N LEU A 114 -5.34 -2.03 6.57
CA LEU A 114 -5.57 -1.15 5.43
C LEU A 114 -5.87 0.29 5.86
N LYS A 115 -6.61 0.47 6.96
CA LYS A 115 -6.87 1.80 7.54
C LYS A 115 -5.57 2.45 8.03
N LEU A 116 -4.68 1.68 8.64
CA LEU A 116 -3.37 2.14 9.06
C LEU A 116 -2.52 2.57 7.86
N TYR A 117 -2.43 1.76 6.81
CA TYR A 117 -1.68 2.09 5.61
C TYR A 117 -2.23 3.34 4.89
N ARG A 118 -3.55 3.51 4.82
CA ARG A 118 -4.16 4.74 4.29
C ARG A 118 -3.76 5.97 5.11
N ARG A 119 -3.73 5.86 6.43
CA ARG A 119 -3.29 6.95 7.31
C ARG A 119 -1.82 7.28 7.09
N LEU A 120 -0.95 6.27 7.11
CA LEU A 120 0.48 6.44 6.84
C LEU A 120 0.73 7.09 5.47
N ASN A 121 0.00 6.70 4.44
CA ASN A 121 0.15 7.28 3.11
C ASN A 121 -0.29 8.76 3.07
N LYS A 122 -1.34 9.14 3.80
CA LYS A 122 -1.72 10.56 3.98
C LYS A 122 -0.63 11.34 4.70
N ASP A 123 -0.02 10.75 5.72
CA ASP A 123 1.07 11.39 6.48
C ASP A 123 2.31 11.59 5.60
N VAL A 124 2.64 10.63 4.71
CA VAL A 124 3.71 10.78 3.70
C VAL A 124 3.45 11.99 2.80
N ILE A 125 2.23 12.15 2.29
CA ILE A 125 1.85 13.28 1.44
C ILE A 125 1.99 14.61 2.21
N LEU A 126 1.55 14.64 3.46
CA LEU A 126 1.68 15.81 4.33
C LEU A 126 3.15 16.20 4.56
N VAL A 127 3.98 15.23 4.93
CA VAL A 127 5.42 15.43 5.15
C VAL A 127 6.10 15.94 3.87
N SER A 128 5.76 15.40 2.71
CA SER A 128 6.27 15.86 1.43
C SER A 128 5.96 17.34 1.19
N ARG A 129 4.70 17.77 1.44
CA ARG A 129 4.28 19.19 1.33
C ARG A 129 5.00 20.10 2.32
N LEU A 130 5.18 19.64 3.55
CA LEU A 130 5.91 20.40 4.57
C LEU A 130 7.38 20.59 4.18
N GLN A 131 8.02 19.57 3.63
CA GLN A 131 9.39 19.69 3.10
C GLN A 131 9.47 20.68 1.94
N ASP A 132 8.46 20.74 1.07
CA ASP A 132 8.41 21.72 -0.02
C ASP A 132 8.30 23.13 0.50
N SER A 133 7.40 23.35 1.45
CA SER A 133 7.23 24.67 2.09
C SER A 133 8.50 25.12 2.79
N LEU A 134 9.14 24.23 3.56
CA LEU A 134 10.39 24.51 4.25
C LEU A 134 11.51 24.91 3.27
N PHE A 135 11.63 24.17 2.18
CA PHE A 135 12.65 24.47 1.17
C PHE A 135 12.39 25.80 0.46
N SER A 136 11.15 26.07 0.09
CA SER A 136 10.76 27.36 -0.50
C SER A 136 11.10 28.52 0.43
N THR A 137 10.75 28.40 1.70
CA THR A 137 11.05 29.39 2.73
C THR A 137 12.56 29.58 2.89
N LYS A 138 13.34 28.51 2.94
CA LYS A 138 14.81 28.58 3.03
C LYS A 138 15.39 29.34 1.83
N ASN A 139 14.92 29.09 0.62
CA ASN A 139 15.39 29.76 -0.58
C ASN A 139 15.05 31.27 -0.56
N VAL A 140 13.85 31.64 -0.08
CA VAL A 140 13.46 33.04 0.09
C VAL A 140 14.36 33.74 1.10
N ILE A 141 14.63 33.11 2.24
CA ILE A 141 15.54 33.65 3.27
C ILE A 141 16.93 33.89 2.68
N GLU A 142 17.49 32.90 1.98
CA GLU A 142 18.84 33.01 1.39
C GLU A 142 18.90 34.12 0.32
N SER A 143 17.87 34.23 -0.53
CA SER A 143 17.76 35.33 -1.49
C SER A 143 17.73 36.68 -0.81
N LYS A 144 16.94 36.83 0.26
CA LYS A 144 16.89 38.08 1.05
C LYS A 144 18.20 38.41 1.72
N ARG A 145 18.90 37.39 2.23
CA ARG A 145 20.23 37.54 2.82
C ARG A 145 21.25 38.05 1.79
N MET A 146 21.26 37.50 0.59
CA MET A 146 22.13 37.97 -0.50
C MET A 146 21.79 39.42 -0.91
N GLN A 147 20.50 39.79 -1.00
CA GLN A 147 20.10 41.18 -1.28
C GLN A 147 20.59 42.13 -0.19
N LEU A 148 20.42 41.77 1.07
CA LEU A 148 20.91 42.59 2.19
C LEU A 148 22.42 42.75 2.15
N GLN A 149 23.16 41.71 1.88
CA GLN A 149 24.62 41.75 1.78
C GLN A 149 25.10 42.64 0.64
N SER A 150 24.38 42.61 -0.50
CA SER A 150 24.62 43.50 -1.63
C SER A 150 24.37 44.97 -1.26
N CYS A 151 23.26 45.26 -0.56
CA CYS A 151 22.95 46.62 -0.09
C CYS A 151 24.01 47.13 0.89
N ILE A 152 24.49 46.29 1.83
CA ILE A 152 25.55 46.68 2.77
C ILE A 152 26.86 46.95 2.02
N SER A 153 27.22 46.15 1.05
CA SER A 153 28.41 46.34 0.24
C SER A 153 28.35 47.66 -0.54
N MET A 154 27.20 47.98 -1.16
CA MET A 154 26.96 49.21 -1.87
C MET A 154 27.07 50.44 -0.95
N ASN A 155 26.43 50.38 0.22
CA ASN A 155 26.51 51.45 1.22
C ASN A 155 27.96 51.71 1.67
N ASN A 156 28.74 50.65 1.91
CA ASN A 156 30.16 50.75 2.27
C ASN A 156 30.98 51.36 1.15
N GLN A 157 30.71 51.11 -0.12
CA GLN A 157 31.34 51.73 -1.27
C GLN A 157 31.03 53.24 -1.34
N ILE A 158 29.76 53.60 -1.19
CA ILE A 158 29.31 55.00 -1.19
C ILE A 158 30.02 55.78 -0.06
N ASN A 159 30.05 55.23 1.17
CA ASN A 159 30.72 55.88 2.29
C ASN A 159 32.22 56.05 2.07
N LYS A 160 32.89 55.11 1.37
CA LYS A 160 34.31 55.28 1.00
C LYS A 160 34.51 56.42 0.03
N VAL A 161 33.66 56.53 -0.99
CA VAL A 161 33.74 57.62 -1.99
C VAL A 161 33.48 58.98 -1.36
N VAL A 162 32.47 59.09 -0.49
CA VAL A 162 32.11 60.33 0.20
C VAL A 162 33.21 60.79 1.17
N ASN A 163 33.95 59.90 1.82
CA ASN A 163 35.00 60.22 2.76
C ASN A 163 36.38 60.49 2.08
N GLN A 164 36.50 60.31 0.76
CA GLN A 164 37.74 60.55 -0.01
C GLN A 164 37.70 61.81 -0.86
N GLY A 165 36.59 62.54 -0.90
CA GLY A 165 36.38 63.81 -1.59
C GLY A 165 36.27 64.95 -0.61
#